data_c8b0788efe73748116b3862c9e2bdb64
#
_entry.id   c8b0788efe73748116b3862c9e2bdb64
#
_cell.length_a   1.000
_cell.length_b   1.000
_cell.length_c   1.000
_cell.angle_alpha   90.00
_cell.angle_beta   90.00
_cell.angle_gamma   90.00
#
_symmetry.space_group_name_H-M   'P 1'
#
loop_
_entity.id
_entity.type
_entity.pdbx_description
1 polymer ?
#
loop_
_entity_poly.entity_id
_entity_poly.type
_entity_poly.pdbx_seq_one_letter_code
_entity_poly.pdbx_strand_id
1 'polypeptide(L)'
;MQITGRFTIAVHIITCIDYFSPDHQVTSGFLSASTGVNPVIVRGVLSQLKEAGIVNYRQGASGVTLNRPLDQISFYDIYKAVDSVKDEGLFRFHEHPSPDCPVGRNIHSAVDGRLDQVQTAMENEMKEIKLSDVVQDVREQITKEH
;
A
#
# COMPACT_ATOMS: atom_id res chain seq x y z
N MET A 1 12.14 -7.52 1.47
CA MET A 1 10.93 -6.97 0.85
C MET A 1 11.11 -5.51 0.53
N GLN A 2 10.55 -5.05 -0.57
CA GLN A 2 10.57 -3.65 -0.95
C GLN A 2 9.15 -3.12 -0.99
N ILE A 3 8.99 -1.86 -0.60
CA ILE A 3 7.72 -1.17 -0.83
C ILE A 3 7.72 -0.77 -2.31
N THR A 4 6.79 -1.35 -3.06
CA THR A 4 6.73 -1.18 -4.51
C THR A 4 5.86 0.01 -4.89
N GLY A 5 5.86 0.34 -6.19
CA GLY A 5 4.93 1.33 -6.72
C GLY A 5 3.47 0.96 -6.53
N ARG A 6 3.16 -0.31 -6.26
CA ARG A 6 1.79 -0.74 -5.96
C ARG A 6 1.23 -0.02 -4.74
N PHE A 7 2.06 0.31 -3.76
CA PHE A 7 1.62 1.04 -2.59
C PHE A 7 1.05 2.42 -2.97
N THR A 8 1.81 3.21 -3.72
CA THR A 8 1.35 4.54 -4.12
C THR A 8 0.19 4.47 -5.12
N ILE A 9 0.20 3.47 -5.99
CA ILE A 9 -0.92 3.22 -6.90
C ILE A 9 -2.19 2.93 -6.09
N ALA A 10 -2.10 2.11 -5.05
CA ALA A 10 -3.25 1.80 -4.20
C ALA A 10 -3.81 3.04 -3.50
N VAL A 11 -2.92 3.89 -2.97
CA VAL A 11 -3.33 5.16 -2.35
C VAL A 11 -4.04 6.05 -3.37
N HIS A 12 -3.51 6.15 -4.58
CA HIS A 12 -4.11 6.92 -5.66
C HIS A 12 -5.50 6.37 -6.03
N ILE A 13 -5.60 5.06 -6.18
CA ILE A 13 -6.88 4.40 -6.50
C ILE A 13 -7.95 4.70 -5.45
N ILE A 14 -7.62 4.56 -4.18
CA ILE A 14 -8.57 4.81 -3.08
C ILE A 14 -9.01 6.27 -3.09
N THR A 15 -8.09 7.18 -3.33
CA THR A 15 -8.40 8.61 -3.42
C THR A 15 -9.36 8.90 -4.58
N CYS A 16 -9.13 8.28 -5.74
CA CYS A 16 -10.03 8.42 -6.88
C CYS A 16 -11.42 7.89 -6.58
N ILE A 17 -11.50 6.73 -5.94
CA ILE A 17 -12.80 6.14 -5.61
C ILE A 17 -13.60 7.08 -4.73
N ASP A 18 -12.98 7.64 -3.69
CA ASP A 18 -13.66 8.56 -2.79
C ASP A 18 -14.07 9.86 -3.48
N TYR A 19 -13.16 10.42 -4.25
CA TYR A 19 -13.40 11.73 -4.86
C TYR A 19 -14.46 11.68 -5.96
N PHE A 20 -14.43 10.65 -6.80
CA PHE A 20 -15.27 10.58 -8.00
C PHE A 20 -16.55 9.75 -7.86
N SER A 21 -16.62 8.84 -6.89
CA SER A 21 -17.75 7.91 -6.77
C SER A 21 -19.13 8.55 -6.71
N PRO A 22 -19.33 9.71 -6.07
CA PRO A 22 -20.67 10.30 -6.07
C PRO A 22 -21.20 10.63 -7.46
N ASP A 23 -20.31 11.00 -8.40
CA ASP A 23 -20.70 11.52 -9.72
C ASP A 23 -20.33 10.63 -10.88
N HIS A 24 -19.41 9.68 -10.68
CA HIS A 24 -18.86 8.85 -11.74
C HIS A 24 -18.75 7.40 -11.29
N GLN A 25 -18.90 6.49 -12.26
CA GLN A 25 -18.54 5.10 -12.05
C GLN A 25 -17.03 4.97 -12.18
N VAL A 26 -16.38 4.59 -11.10
CA VAL A 26 -14.92 4.42 -11.08
C VAL A 26 -14.59 3.01 -11.54
N THR A 27 -14.11 2.91 -12.78
CA THR A 27 -13.75 1.62 -13.42
C THR A 27 -12.24 1.46 -13.45
N SER A 28 -11.77 0.26 -13.77
CA SER A 28 -10.33 0.03 -13.95
C SER A 28 -9.75 0.89 -15.08
N GLY A 29 -10.53 1.13 -16.15
CA GLY A 29 -10.11 2.02 -17.22
C GLY A 29 -9.98 3.46 -16.78
N PHE A 30 -10.94 3.95 -16.00
CA PHE A 30 -10.89 5.27 -15.39
C PHE A 30 -9.64 5.42 -14.51
N LEU A 31 -9.40 4.42 -13.65
CA LEU A 31 -8.25 4.42 -12.75
C LEU A 31 -6.93 4.36 -13.50
N SER A 32 -6.87 3.58 -14.58
CA SER A 32 -5.69 3.51 -15.44
C SER A 32 -5.39 4.88 -16.04
N ALA A 33 -6.40 5.58 -16.51
CA ALA A 33 -6.24 6.92 -17.08
C ALA A 33 -5.74 7.92 -16.03
N SER A 34 -6.29 7.86 -14.80
CA SER A 34 -5.90 8.77 -13.72
C SER A 34 -4.48 8.50 -13.21
N THR A 35 -4.14 7.23 -13.01
CA THR A 35 -2.84 6.86 -12.46
C THR A 35 -1.72 6.89 -13.49
N GLY A 36 -2.05 6.82 -14.77
CA GLY A 36 -1.05 6.66 -15.82
C GLY A 36 -0.42 5.28 -15.85
N VAL A 37 -1.07 4.30 -15.23
CA VAL A 37 -0.54 2.95 -15.06
C VAL A 37 -1.36 1.97 -15.93
N ASN A 38 -0.69 0.96 -16.44
CA ASN A 38 -1.28 -0.10 -17.26
C ASN A 38 -2.49 -0.72 -16.57
N PRO A 39 -3.61 -0.93 -17.30
CA PRO A 39 -4.82 -1.53 -16.70
C PRO A 39 -4.62 -2.88 -16.05
N VAL A 40 -3.67 -3.69 -16.53
CA VAL A 40 -3.37 -4.99 -15.92
C VAL A 40 -2.84 -4.80 -14.49
N ILE A 41 -1.95 -3.82 -14.30
CA ILE A 41 -1.41 -3.51 -12.97
C ILE A 41 -2.52 -2.95 -12.07
N VAL A 42 -3.35 -2.06 -12.59
CA VAL A 42 -4.48 -1.50 -11.85
C VAL A 42 -5.41 -2.62 -11.38
N ARG A 43 -5.78 -3.54 -12.26
CA ARG A 43 -6.64 -4.67 -11.89
C ARG A 43 -5.99 -5.57 -10.84
N GLY A 44 -4.67 -5.77 -10.94
CA GLY A 44 -3.93 -6.53 -9.93
C GLY A 44 -3.98 -5.88 -8.56
N VAL A 45 -3.78 -4.58 -8.49
CA VAL A 45 -3.86 -3.83 -7.23
C VAL A 45 -5.29 -3.85 -6.68
N LEU A 46 -6.30 -3.66 -7.54
CA LEU A 46 -7.71 -3.74 -7.13
C LEU A 46 -8.04 -5.11 -6.54
N SER A 47 -7.54 -6.18 -7.16
CA SER A 47 -7.75 -7.53 -6.65
C SER A 47 -7.16 -7.70 -5.25
N GLN A 48 -5.96 -7.18 -5.03
CA GLN A 48 -5.30 -7.23 -3.72
C GLN A 48 -6.07 -6.42 -2.67
N LEU A 49 -6.56 -5.23 -3.05
CA LEU A 49 -7.36 -4.39 -2.16
C LEU A 49 -8.71 -5.04 -1.83
N LYS A 50 -9.33 -5.72 -2.79
CA LYS A 50 -10.58 -6.43 -2.57
C LYS A 50 -10.38 -7.61 -1.61
N GLU A 51 -9.33 -8.37 -1.81
CA GLU A 51 -9.01 -9.50 -0.94
C GLU A 51 -8.77 -9.03 0.50
N ALA A 52 -8.19 -7.84 0.66
CA ALA A 52 -7.96 -7.25 1.98
C ALA A 52 -9.21 -6.61 2.59
N GLY A 53 -10.33 -6.58 1.86
CA GLY A 53 -11.58 -6.01 2.35
C GLY A 53 -11.64 -4.48 2.31
N ILE A 54 -10.76 -3.84 1.54
CA ILE A 54 -10.69 -2.38 1.46
C ILE A 54 -11.62 -1.84 0.38
N VAL A 55 -11.69 -2.51 -0.78
CA VAL A 55 -12.60 -2.13 -1.85
C VAL A 55 -13.54 -3.27 -2.18
N ASN A 56 -14.58 -2.96 -2.91
CA ASN A 56 -15.53 -3.96 -3.40
C ASN A 56 -15.91 -3.64 -4.84
N TYR A 57 -16.08 -4.70 -5.63
CA TYR A 57 -16.59 -4.63 -7.00
C TYR A 57 -17.08 -5.99 -7.42
N ARG A 58 -17.99 -6.01 -8.39
CA ARG A 58 -18.48 -7.25 -8.98
C ARG A 58 -17.91 -7.38 -10.38
N GLN A 59 -17.55 -8.59 -10.76
CA GLN A 59 -17.11 -8.86 -12.11
C GLN A 59 -18.24 -8.54 -13.10
N GLY A 60 -17.93 -7.73 -14.12
CA GLY A 60 -18.90 -7.30 -15.10
C GLY A 60 -19.84 -6.19 -14.64
N ALA A 61 -19.74 -5.77 -13.39
CA ALA A 61 -20.53 -4.65 -12.87
C ALA A 61 -19.76 -3.33 -13.05
N SER A 62 -20.47 -2.26 -12.93
CA SER A 62 -19.95 -0.92 -13.11
C SER A 62 -19.47 -0.35 -11.80
N GLY A 63 -18.17 -0.10 -11.71
CA GLY A 63 -17.61 0.70 -10.65
C GLY A 63 -17.08 -0.06 -9.46
N VAL A 64 -16.07 0.54 -8.88
CA VAL A 64 -15.41 0.08 -7.65
C VAL A 64 -15.85 1.00 -6.52
N THR A 65 -16.11 0.45 -5.36
CA THR A 65 -16.54 1.20 -4.19
C THR A 65 -15.63 0.90 -3.00
N LEU A 66 -15.58 1.83 -2.05
CA LEU A 66 -14.88 1.59 -0.80
C LEU A 66 -15.74 0.73 0.12
N ASN A 67 -15.09 -0.23 0.77
CA ASN A 67 -15.73 -1.15 1.69
C ASN A 67 -15.56 -0.75 3.14
N ARG A 68 -14.72 0.24 3.42
CA ARG A 68 -14.47 0.78 4.76
C ARG A 68 -14.35 2.29 4.71
N PRO A 69 -14.71 3.00 5.80
CA PRO A 69 -14.48 4.44 5.87
C PRO A 69 -12.99 4.77 5.77
N LEU A 70 -12.67 5.90 5.17
CA LEU A 70 -11.28 6.33 4.97
C LEU A 70 -10.49 6.48 6.27
N ASP A 71 -11.15 6.88 7.36
CA ASP A 71 -10.50 7.02 8.66
C ASP A 71 -10.20 5.68 9.33
N GLN A 72 -10.66 4.59 8.73
CA GLN A 72 -10.37 3.22 9.16
C GLN A 72 -9.45 2.49 8.18
N ILE A 73 -8.86 3.19 7.24
CA ILE A 73 -7.88 2.64 6.31
C ILE A 73 -6.56 3.37 6.56
N SER A 74 -5.57 2.66 7.09
CA SER A 74 -4.25 3.21 7.34
C SER A 74 -3.27 2.83 6.23
N PHE A 75 -2.13 3.51 6.18
CA PHE A 75 -1.02 3.12 5.32
C PHE A 75 -0.59 1.69 5.60
N TYR A 76 -0.65 1.26 6.87
CA TYR A 76 -0.31 -0.10 7.23
C TYR A 76 -1.26 -1.11 6.57
N ASP A 77 -2.56 -0.81 6.53
CA ASP A 77 -3.55 -1.68 5.87
C ASP A 77 -3.23 -1.83 4.38
N ILE A 78 -2.87 -0.75 3.71
CA ILE A 78 -2.50 -0.78 2.31
C ILE A 78 -1.21 -1.56 2.09
N TYR A 79 -0.21 -1.31 2.91
CA TYR A 79 1.06 -2.03 2.87
C TYR A 79 0.84 -3.54 3.00
N LYS A 80 0.04 -3.95 3.97
CA LYS A 80 -0.28 -5.37 4.16
C LYS A 80 -1.03 -5.95 2.97
N ALA A 81 -1.85 -5.15 2.31
CA ALA A 81 -2.65 -5.63 1.17
C ALA A 81 -1.81 -5.85 -0.09
N VAL A 82 -0.91 -4.92 -0.41
CA VAL A 82 -0.27 -4.89 -1.73
C VAL A 82 1.22 -5.20 -1.72
N ASP A 83 1.90 -4.97 -0.62
CA ASP A 83 3.35 -5.12 -0.52
C ASP A 83 3.80 -6.12 0.54
N SER A 84 2.88 -6.65 1.35
CA SER A 84 3.29 -7.61 2.36
C SER A 84 3.86 -8.85 1.69
N VAL A 85 5.08 -9.14 2.00
CA VAL A 85 5.71 -10.37 1.54
C VAL A 85 5.69 -11.32 2.72
N LYS A 86 5.11 -12.47 2.48
CA LYS A 86 4.92 -13.51 3.49
C LYS A 86 6.23 -13.77 4.22
N ASP A 87 6.27 -13.42 5.48
CA ASP A 87 7.33 -13.76 6.43
C ASP A 87 8.74 -13.25 6.12
N GLU A 88 8.96 -12.48 5.04
CA GLU A 88 10.31 -12.03 4.69
C GLU A 88 10.74 -10.75 5.39
N GLY A 89 9.80 -9.94 5.87
CA GLY A 89 10.12 -8.65 6.47
C GLY A 89 10.63 -7.62 5.49
N LEU A 90 11.01 -6.45 6.00
CA LEU A 90 11.47 -5.32 5.20
C LEU A 90 12.88 -5.53 4.65
N PHE A 91 13.72 -6.18 5.44
CA PHE A 91 15.13 -6.36 5.11
C PHE A 91 15.41 -7.78 4.69
N ARG A 92 16.26 -7.92 3.65
CA ARG A 92 16.79 -9.21 3.27
C ARG A 92 18.19 -9.34 3.82
N PHE A 93 18.50 -10.51 4.36
CA PHE A 93 19.82 -10.79 4.91
C PHE A 93 20.60 -11.67 3.94
N HIS A 94 21.91 -11.49 3.91
CA HIS A 94 22.77 -12.47 3.31
C HIS A 94 22.77 -13.70 4.24
N GLU A 95 22.49 -14.86 3.68
CA GLU A 95 22.12 -16.03 4.46
C GLU A 95 23.30 -16.87 4.99
N HIS A 96 24.43 -16.78 4.32
CA HIS A 96 25.55 -17.70 4.60
C HIS A 96 26.85 -16.97 4.87
N PRO A 97 26.92 -16.12 5.90
CA PRO A 97 28.20 -15.53 6.27
C PRO A 97 29.14 -16.61 6.78
N SER A 98 30.44 -16.42 6.53
CA SER A 98 31.44 -17.44 6.87
C SER A 98 31.46 -17.72 8.37
N PRO A 99 31.27 -18.98 8.79
CA PRO A 99 31.39 -19.34 10.21
C PRO A 99 32.83 -19.28 10.74
N ASP A 100 33.82 -19.25 9.86
CA ASP A 100 35.22 -19.14 10.24
C ASP A 100 35.68 -17.72 10.51
N CYS A 101 34.90 -16.74 10.04
CA CYS A 101 35.18 -15.32 10.28
C CYS A 101 34.47 -14.89 11.58
N PRO A 102 35.18 -14.28 12.54
CA PRO A 102 34.53 -13.82 13.77
C PRO A 102 33.39 -12.83 13.52
N VAL A 103 33.51 -11.98 12.51
CA VAL A 103 32.42 -11.06 12.12
C VAL A 103 31.28 -11.82 11.50
N GLY A 104 31.57 -12.72 10.54
CA GLY A 104 30.54 -13.51 9.87
C GLY A 104 29.72 -14.34 10.84
N ARG A 105 30.39 -14.94 11.85
CA ARG A 105 29.71 -15.76 12.89
C ARG A 105 28.72 -14.94 13.71
N ASN A 106 28.98 -13.65 13.88
CA ASN A 106 28.26 -12.83 14.85
C ASN A 106 27.41 -11.71 14.23
N ILE A 107 27.44 -11.55 12.89
CA ILE A 107 26.77 -10.40 12.25
C ILE A 107 25.25 -10.45 12.47
N HIS A 108 24.63 -11.62 12.33
CA HIS A 108 23.19 -11.73 12.50
C HIS A 108 22.75 -11.42 13.93
N SER A 109 23.49 -11.91 14.92
CA SER A 109 23.13 -11.62 16.31
C SER A 109 23.28 -10.13 16.67
N ALA A 110 24.12 -9.40 15.94
CA ALA A 110 24.33 -7.98 16.17
C ALA A 110 23.34 -7.10 15.43
N VAL A 111 22.86 -7.53 14.26
CA VAL A 111 22.12 -6.68 13.32
C VAL A 111 20.64 -6.99 13.28
N ASP A 112 20.25 -8.27 13.38
CA ASP A 112 18.87 -8.69 13.10
C ASP A 112 17.84 -8.00 14.01
N GLY A 113 18.13 -7.91 15.31
CA GLY A 113 17.22 -7.24 16.24
C GLY A 113 17.08 -5.75 15.97
N ARG A 114 18.14 -5.12 15.46
CA ARG A 114 18.10 -3.69 15.11
C ARG A 114 17.27 -3.45 13.85
N LEU A 115 17.35 -4.36 12.89
CA LEU A 115 16.53 -4.30 11.68
C LEU A 115 15.06 -4.53 12.00
N ASP A 116 14.75 -5.45 12.90
CA ASP A 116 13.38 -5.64 13.39
C ASP A 116 12.85 -4.39 14.08
N GLN A 117 13.69 -3.69 14.81
CA GLN A 117 13.33 -2.44 15.46
C GLN A 117 12.95 -1.38 14.42
N VAL A 118 13.73 -1.25 13.36
CA VAL A 118 13.45 -0.30 12.27
C VAL A 118 12.13 -0.64 11.59
N GLN A 119 11.92 -1.91 11.28
CA GLN A 119 10.67 -2.35 10.64
C GLN A 119 9.46 -2.06 11.52
N THR A 120 9.56 -2.36 12.80
CA THR A 120 8.47 -2.09 13.75
C THR A 120 8.16 -0.60 13.83
N ALA A 121 9.17 0.25 13.86
CA ALA A 121 8.99 1.69 13.89
C ALA A 121 8.28 2.18 12.62
N MET A 122 8.66 1.68 11.46
CA MET A 122 8.02 2.00 10.19
C MET A 122 6.54 1.57 10.19
N GLU A 123 6.27 0.34 10.62
CA GLU A 123 4.90 -0.16 10.63
C GLU A 123 4.02 0.61 11.61
N ASN A 124 4.57 1.00 12.77
CA ASN A 124 3.83 1.81 13.74
C ASN A 124 3.50 3.18 13.17
N GLU A 125 4.42 3.81 12.46
CA GLU A 125 4.15 5.09 11.80
C GLU A 125 3.08 4.93 10.73
N MET A 126 3.13 3.87 9.94
CA MET A 126 2.12 3.59 8.92
C MET A 126 0.72 3.43 9.50
N LYS A 127 0.60 2.88 10.71
CA LYS A 127 -0.69 2.72 11.38
C LYS A 127 -1.31 4.05 11.79
N GLU A 128 -0.51 5.09 11.95
CA GLU A 128 -0.98 6.40 12.35
C GLU A 128 -1.46 7.26 11.17
N ILE A 129 -1.05 6.94 9.95
CA ILE A 129 -1.43 7.70 8.75
C ILE A 129 -2.67 7.09 8.13
N LYS A 130 -3.77 7.85 8.12
CA LYS A 130 -5.05 7.40 7.59
C LYS A 130 -5.31 7.95 6.19
N LEU A 131 -6.03 7.19 5.39
CA LEU A 131 -6.40 7.63 4.04
C LEU A 131 -7.28 8.86 4.07
N SER A 132 -8.05 9.08 5.14
CA SER A 132 -8.82 10.31 5.31
C SER A 132 -7.93 11.56 5.27
N ASP A 133 -6.73 11.48 5.85
CA ASP A 133 -5.79 12.61 5.84
C ASP A 133 -5.29 12.90 4.44
N VAL A 134 -4.92 11.86 3.70
CA VAL A 134 -4.43 11.99 2.33
C VAL A 134 -5.50 12.56 1.41
N VAL A 135 -6.69 12.02 1.49
CA VAL A 135 -7.82 12.46 0.64
C VAL A 135 -8.18 13.90 0.95
N GLN A 136 -8.18 14.27 2.23
CA GLN A 136 -8.45 15.65 2.60
C GLN A 136 -7.41 16.60 2.00
N ASP A 137 -6.14 16.26 2.06
CA ASP A 137 -5.08 17.07 1.49
C ASP A 137 -5.26 17.23 -0.03
N VAL A 138 -5.62 16.15 -0.73
CA VAL A 138 -5.88 16.21 -2.17
C VAL A 138 -7.05 17.16 -2.46
N ARG A 139 -8.14 17.03 -1.70
CA ARG A 139 -9.32 17.90 -1.88
C ARG A 139 -8.99 19.37 -1.63
N GLU A 140 -8.17 19.66 -0.64
CA GLU A 140 -7.74 21.04 -0.36
C GLU A 140 -6.90 21.59 -1.51
N GLN A 141 -6.00 20.79 -2.09
CA GLN A 141 -5.20 21.22 -3.23
C GLN A 141 -6.08 21.46 -4.46
N ILE A 142 -7.06 20.62 -4.71
CA ILE A 142 -7.99 20.81 -5.83
C ILE A 142 -8.77 22.11 -5.65
N THR A 143 -9.24 22.40 -4.43
CA THR A 143 -9.96 23.63 -4.13
C THR A 143 -9.11 24.87 -4.43
N LYS A 144 -7.80 24.80 -4.15
CA LYS A 144 -6.89 25.93 -4.42
C LYS A 144 -6.64 26.17 -5.90
N GLU A 145 -6.91 25.19 -6.77
CA GLU A 145 -6.78 25.34 -8.21
C GLU A 145 -7.90 26.20 -8.82
N HIS A 146 -8.93 26.43 -8.06
CA HIS A 146 -10.10 27.19 -8.47
C HIS A 146 -10.22 28.47 -7.63
#